data_36482427a03d45c8c987e1f484b0b848
#
_entry.id   36482427a03d45c8c987e1f484b0b848
#
_cell.length_a   1.000
_cell.length_b   1.000
_cell.length_c   1.000
_cell.angle_alpha   90.00
_cell.angle_beta   90.00
_cell.angle_gamma   90.00
#
_symmetry.space_group_name_H-M   'P 1'
#
loop_
_entity.id
_entity.type
_entity.pdbx_description
1 polymer ?
#
loop_
_entity_poly.entity_id
_entity_poly.type
_entity_poly.pdbx_seq_one_letter_code
_entity_poly.pdbx_strand_id
1 'polypeptide(L)'
;VMLVHLAFKLRLLKKVYKNAEEAQANIIDFLNGVTENPIAIDGKDVITGSKVTNPGVKTEESMRRKIDKKGYKDESEITDVVRAGIDVSRPDESDAIAKLLADNYEIVDEGWQAKPGGYFDRKILVKTPSGKTAEVQLWSEEISGVKQSMWDIYDEARKIEGDKKQKVKYEKLMKNSEQIAASALIAGSDVWRPIYDQINLTVPGI
;
A
#
# COMPACT_ATOMS: atom_id res chain seq x y z
N VAL A 1 3.93 -23.34 28.08
CA VAL A 1 3.28 -22.92 26.83
C VAL A 1 3.48 -21.43 26.59
N MET A 2 3.18 -20.54 27.55
CA MET A 2 3.27 -19.06 27.41
C MET A 2 4.71 -18.58 27.08
N LEU A 3 5.74 -19.07 27.78
CA LEU A 3 7.14 -18.68 27.54
C LEU A 3 7.65 -19.11 26.15
N VAL A 4 7.25 -20.28 25.67
CA VAL A 4 7.62 -20.77 24.33
C VAL A 4 7.00 -19.88 23.24
N HIS A 5 5.76 -19.49 23.41
CA HIS A 5 5.06 -18.61 22.49
C HIS A 5 5.67 -17.20 22.45
N LEU A 6 6.04 -16.66 23.60
CA LEU A 6 6.72 -15.36 23.70
C LEU A 6 8.10 -15.42 23.02
N ALA A 7 8.88 -16.47 23.29
CA ALA A 7 10.20 -16.66 22.66
C ALA A 7 10.10 -16.78 21.13
N PHE A 8 9.08 -17.48 20.63
CA PHE A 8 8.79 -17.58 19.20
C PHE A 8 8.52 -16.20 18.57
N LYS A 9 7.62 -15.41 19.17
CA LYS A 9 7.29 -14.06 18.67
C LYS A 9 8.51 -13.14 18.65
N LEU A 10 9.34 -13.15 19.68
CA LEU A 10 10.56 -12.36 19.74
C LEU A 10 11.56 -12.77 18.64
N ARG A 11 11.70 -14.08 18.38
CA ARG A 11 12.55 -14.60 17.30
C ARG A 11 12.01 -14.17 15.94
N LEU A 12 10.71 -14.27 15.72
CA LEU A 12 10.06 -13.85 14.48
C LEU A 12 10.28 -12.35 14.23
N LEU A 13 10.09 -11.50 15.24
CA LEU A 13 10.33 -10.06 15.14
C LEU A 13 11.79 -9.76 14.77
N LYS A 14 12.77 -10.38 15.42
CA LYS A 14 14.19 -10.22 15.05
C LYS A 14 14.46 -10.52 13.59
N LYS A 15 13.88 -11.60 13.07
CA LYS A 15 14.02 -11.97 11.65
C LYS A 15 13.35 -10.94 10.72
N VAL A 16 12.14 -10.51 11.06
CA VAL A 16 11.37 -9.52 10.29
C VAL A 16 12.15 -8.22 10.13
N TYR A 17 12.77 -7.71 11.21
CA TYR A 17 13.49 -6.44 11.17
C TYR A 17 14.94 -6.54 10.69
N LYS A 18 15.49 -7.75 10.59
CA LYS A 18 16.83 -7.92 10.04
C LYS A 18 16.88 -7.38 8.60
N ASN A 19 17.80 -6.47 8.33
CA ASN A 19 17.99 -5.78 7.03
C ASN A 19 16.76 -4.95 6.54
N ALA A 20 15.78 -4.68 7.40
CA ALA A 20 14.58 -3.94 6.97
C ALA A 20 14.88 -2.48 6.62
N GLU A 21 15.74 -1.81 7.38
CA GLU A 21 16.16 -0.42 7.11
C GLU A 21 16.93 -0.32 5.79
N GLU A 22 17.84 -1.25 5.51
CA GLU A 22 18.56 -1.32 4.24
C GLU A 22 17.60 -1.53 3.07
N ALA A 23 16.65 -2.46 3.22
CA ALA A 23 15.63 -2.70 2.20
C ALA A 23 14.75 -1.46 1.98
N GLN A 24 14.40 -0.75 3.06
CA GLN A 24 13.63 0.50 3.00
C GLN A 24 14.39 1.57 2.21
N ALA A 25 15.67 1.76 2.51
CA ALA A 25 16.51 2.71 1.78
C ALA A 25 16.61 2.34 0.30
N ASN A 26 16.91 1.09 -0.03
CA ASN A 26 17.03 0.63 -1.42
C ASN A 26 15.77 0.91 -2.25
N ILE A 27 14.58 0.61 -1.73
CA ILE A 27 13.35 0.79 -2.52
C ILE A 27 12.99 2.27 -2.65
N ILE A 28 13.23 3.07 -1.63
CA ILE A 28 12.98 4.52 -1.68
C ILE A 28 13.94 5.20 -2.65
N ASP A 29 15.22 4.88 -2.63
CA ASP A 29 16.22 5.43 -3.56
C ASP A 29 15.88 5.06 -5.01
N PHE A 30 15.46 3.82 -5.25
CA PHE A 30 14.99 3.40 -6.57
C PHE A 30 13.80 4.24 -7.05
N LEU A 31 12.76 4.39 -6.23
CA LEU A 31 11.57 5.15 -6.61
C LEU A 31 11.86 6.65 -6.79
N ASN A 32 12.73 7.24 -5.98
CA ASN A 32 13.18 8.61 -6.20
C ASN A 32 13.90 8.76 -7.54
N GLY A 33 14.79 7.82 -7.88
CA GLY A 33 15.45 7.80 -9.20
C GLY A 33 14.46 7.71 -10.35
N VAL A 34 13.36 6.98 -10.19
CA VAL A 34 12.26 6.89 -11.17
C VAL A 34 11.56 8.24 -11.37
N THR A 35 11.30 8.98 -10.29
CA THR A 35 10.64 10.30 -10.38
C THR A 35 11.54 11.40 -10.93
N GLU A 36 12.86 11.28 -10.74
CA GLU A 36 13.84 12.25 -11.22
C GLU A 36 14.19 12.08 -12.72
N ASN A 37 13.97 10.89 -13.27
CA ASN A 37 14.34 10.55 -14.64
C ASN A 37 13.12 10.09 -15.44
N PRO A 38 12.44 11.01 -16.17
CA PRO A 38 11.33 10.64 -17.04
C PRO A 38 11.70 9.51 -17.97
N ILE A 39 10.86 8.49 -18.07
CA ILE A 39 11.10 7.33 -18.89
C ILE A 39 10.27 7.43 -20.15
N ALA A 40 10.91 7.24 -21.30
CA ALA A 40 10.22 7.08 -22.57
C ALA A 40 9.81 5.61 -22.75
N ILE A 41 8.52 5.36 -22.92
CA ILE A 41 7.99 4.06 -23.34
C ILE A 41 7.44 4.21 -24.74
N ASP A 42 7.90 3.36 -25.65
CA ASP A 42 7.52 3.39 -27.08
C ASP A 42 7.70 4.78 -27.73
N GLY A 43 8.76 5.50 -27.32
CA GLY A 43 9.08 6.82 -27.86
C GLY A 43 8.18 7.96 -27.36
N LYS A 44 7.37 7.73 -26.33
CA LYS A 44 6.60 8.75 -25.64
C LYS A 44 7.19 8.99 -24.26
N ASP A 45 7.38 10.25 -23.90
CA ASP A 45 7.76 10.63 -22.54
C ASP A 45 6.62 10.25 -21.57
N VAL A 46 6.86 9.25 -20.76
CA VAL A 46 5.98 8.91 -19.65
C VAL A 46 6.55 9.62 -18.42
N ILE A 47 5.80 10.55 -17.88
CA ILE A 47 6.13 11.18 -16.59
C ILE A 47 5.92 10.11 -15.52
N THR A 48 6.95 9.80 -14.79
CA THR A 48 6.97 8.68 -13.87
C THR A 48 6.79 9.14 -12.43
N GLY A 49 5.55 9.17 -11.98
CA GLY A 49 5.19 9.48 -10.59
C GLY A 49 5.44 10.93 -10.18
N SER A 50 4.55 11.48 -9.40
CA SER A 50 4.67 12.86 -8.93
C SER A 50 5.27 12.96 -7.54
N LYS A 51 5.13 11.90 -6.71
CA LYS A 51 5.54 11.94 -5.31
C LYS A 51 5.85 10.55 -4.75
N VAL A 52 7.05 10.41 -4.20
CA VAL A 52 7.43 9.22 -3.43
C VAL A 52 7.06 9.43 -1.96
N THR A 53 6.41 8.45 -1.35
CA THR A 53 6.09 8.42 0.07
C THR A 53 6.97 7.37 0.76
N ASN A 54 7.74 7.82 1.76
CA ASN A 54 8.52 6.96 2.64
C ASN A 54 7.86 6.91 4.03
N PRO A 55 7.04 5.89 4.32
CA PRO A 55 6.44 5.74 5.65
C PRO A 55 7.40 5.17 6.70
N GLY A 56 8.64 4.87 6.30
CA GLY A 56 9.60 4.16 7.13
C GLY A 56 9.24 2.69 7.33
N VAL A 57 10.13 1.96 7.98
CA VAL A 57 9.90 0.58 8.41
C VAL A 57 8.72 0.55 9.40
N LYS A 58 7.86 -0.44 9.27
CA LYS A 58 6.67 -0.59 10.13
C LYS A 58 7.09 -0.71 11.59
N THR A 59 6.43 0.03 12.49
CA THR A 59 6.76 0.04 13.91
C THR A 59 6.59 -1.35 14.54
N GLU A 60 7.44 -1.67 15.52
CA GLU A 60 7.41 -2.96 16.22
C GLU A 60 6.06 -3.20 16.90
N GLU A 61 5.43 -2.16 17.46
CA GLU A 61 4.09 -2.24 18.06
C GLU A 61 3.04 -2.69 17.03
N SER A 62 3.03 -2.05 15.85
CA SER A 62 2.12 -2.40 14.76
C SER A 62 2.37 -3.82 14.25
N MET A 63 3.63 -4.25 14.22
CA MET A 63 4.01 -5.58 13.79
C MET A 63 3.60 -6.64 14.83
N ARG A 64 3.83 -6.39 16.12
CA ARG A 64 3.38 -7.27 17.20
C ARG A 64 1.88 -7.51 17.15
N ARG A 65 1.10 -6.44 17.03
CA ARG A 65 -0.37 -6.51 16.88
C ARG A 65 -0.78 -7.33 15.65
N LYS A 66 -0.06 -7.17 14.52
CA LYS A 66 -0.34 -7.91 13.29
C LYS A 66 -0.04 -9.41 13.46
N ILE A 67 1.09 -9.76 14.06
CA ILE A 67 1.47 -11.14 14.37
C ILE A 67 0.41 -11.78 15.30
N ASP A 68 -0.04 -11.07 16.31
CA ASP A 68 -1.06 -11.57 17.24
C ASP A 68 -2.42 -11.79 16.57
N LYS A 69 -2.85 -10.85 15.70
CA LYS A 69 -4.14 -10.93 14.98
C LYS A 69 -4.14 -12.01 13.88
N LYS A 70 -3.03 -12.17 13.16
CA LYS A 70 -2.93 -13.04 11.97
C LYS A 70 -2.35 -14.43 12.27
N GLY A 71 -1.61 -14.58 13.37
CA GLY A 71 -1.03 -15.86 13.75
C GLY A 71 0.10 -16.33 12.82
N TYR A 72 0.87 -15.40 12.24
CA TYR A 72 1.99 -15.73 11.35
C TYR A 72 2.96 -16.73 11.98
N LYS A 73 3.42 -17.68 11.16
CA LYS A 73 4.34 -18.73 11.58
C LYS A 73 5.76 -18.50 11.09
N ASP A 74 5.92 -17.75 10.00
CA ASP A 74 7.20 -17.45 9.39
C ASP A 74 7.29 -15.99 8.93
N GLU A 75 8.52 -15.49 8.76
CA GLU A 75 8.77 -14.11 8.30
C GLU A 75 8.36 -13.90 6.84
N SER A 76 8.35 -14.93 6.01
CA SER A 76 7.97 -14.86 4.60
C SER A 76 6.48 -14.51 4.41
N GLU A 77 5.64 -14.77 5.42
CA GLU A 77 4.23 -14.39 5.42
C GLU A 77 4.02 -12.88 5.66
N ILE A 78 5.09 -12.16 6.03
CA ILE A 78 5.03 -10.74 6.40
C ILE A 78 5.68 -9.91 5.28
N THR A 79 4.86 -9.30 4.44
CA THR A 79 5.31 -8.60 3.24
C THR A 79 5.33 -7.07 3.38
N ASP A 80 4.88 -6.51 4.51
CA ASP A 80 4.63 -5.09 4.70
C ASP A 80 5.45 -4.45 5.84
N VAL A 81 6.56 -5.05 6.22
CA VAL A 81 7.51 -4.42 7.16
C VAL A 81 8.26 -3.28 6.48
N VAL A 82 8.67 -3.48 5.23
CA VAL A 82 9.25 -2.48 4.33
C VAL A 82 8.15 -2.00 3.40
N ARG A 83 7.97 -0.69 3.29
CA ARG A 83 6.88 -0.09 2.52
C ARG A 83 7.32 1.17 1.82
N ALA A 84 6.83 1.36 0.62
CA ALA A 84 6.98 2.59 -0.13
C ALA A 84 5.67 2.92 -0.84
N GLY A 85 5.47 4.19 -1.15
CA GLY A 85 4.36 4.64 -1.99
C GLY A 85 4.85 5.55 -3.10
N ILE A 86 4.15 5.55 -4.21
CA ILE A 86 4.37 6.49 -5.30
C ILE A 86 3.02 6.90 -5.88
N ASP A 87 2.83 8.20 -6.03
CA ASP A 87 1.63 8.75 -6.64
C ASP A 87 1.77 8.71 -8.16
N VAL A 88 0.70 8.37 -8.85
CA VAL A 88 0.64 8.30 -10.32
C VAL A 88 -0.57 9.05 -10.84
N SER A 89 -0.40 9.76 -11.95
CA SER A 89 -1.46 10.56 -12.55
C SER A 89 -2.32 9.78 -13.54
N ARG A 90 -1.81 8.65 -14.06
CA ARG A 90 -2.47 7.86 -15.12
C ARG A 90 -2.15 6.36 -14.99
N PRO A 91 -3.03 5.48 -15.53
CA PRO A 91 -2.79 4.04 -15.58
C PRO A 91 -1.50 3.62 -16.27
N ASP A 92 -1.19 4.22 -17.44
CA ASP A 92 0.02 3.90 -18.22
C ASP A 92 1.32 4.26 -17.49
N GLU A 93 1.31 5.30 -16.67
CA GLU A 93 2.40 5.63 -15.76
C GLU A 93 2.61 4.53 -14.70
N SER A 94 1.52 4.02 -14.15
CA SER A 94 1.61 2.89 -13.20
C SER A 94 2.16 1.62 -13.85
N ASP A 95 1.82 1.36 -15.11
CA ASP A 95 2.34 0.22 -15.88
C ASP A 95 3.82 0.38 -16.17
N ALA A 96 4.26 1.60 -16.48
CA ALA A 96 5.67 1.93 -16.67
C ALA A 96 6.49 1.66 -15.40
N ILE A 97 6.01 2.11 -14.24
CA ILE A 97 6.67 1.88 -12.96
C ILE A 97 6.72 0.38 -12.61
N ALA A 98 5.61 -0.34 -12.82
CA ALA A 98 5.56 -1.78 -12.61
C ALA A 98 6.58 -2.52 -13.50
N LYS A 99 6.69 -2.12 -14.77
CA LYS A 99 7.68 -2.68 -15.68
C LYS A 99 9.11 -2.42 -15.21
N LEU A 100 9.43 -1.19 -14.80
CA LEU A 100 10.76 -0.86 -14.28
C LEU A 100 11.11 -1.64 -13.04
N LEU A 101 10.15 -1.82 -12.12
CA LEU A 101 10.35 -2.70 -10.96
C LEU A 101 10.65 -4.12 -11.40
N ALA A 102 9.91 -4.65 -12.39
CA ALA A 102 10.13 -6.00 -12.93
C ALA A 102 11.47 -6.15 -13.66
N ASP A 103 11.94 -5.11 -14.35
CA ASP A 103 13.23 -5.12 -15.05
C ASP A 103 14.43 -5.12 -14.07
N ASN A 104 14.23 -4.68 -12.80
CA ASN A 104 15.29 -4.54 -11.81
C ASN A 104 15.18 -5.50 -10.62
N TYR A 105 13.99 -6.05 -10.36
CA TYR A 105 13.71 -6.90 -9.20
C TYR A 105 12.81 -8.08 -9.56
N GLU A 106 12.86 -9.11 -8.74
CA GLU A 106 11.79 -10.11 -8.68
C GLU A 106 10.56 -9.48 -8.02
N ILE A 107 9.41 -9.50 -8.72
CA ILE A 107 8.18 -8.87 -8.23
C ILE A 107 6.98 -9.81 -8.27
N VAL A 108 5.99 -9.50 -7.42
CA VAL A 108 4.61 -9.98 -7.56
C VAL A 108 3.70 -8.76 -7.65
N ASP A 109 3.12 -8.53 -8.81
CA ASP A 109 2.16 -7.46 -9.05
C ASP A 109 0.75 -7.97 -8.73
N GLU A 110 0.16 -7.45 -7.65
CA GLU A 110 -1.20 -7.80 -7.24
C GLU A 110 -2.27 -7.00 -8.02
N GLY A 111 -1.86 -6.07 -8.86
CA GLY A 111 -2.74 -5.20 -9.64
C GLY A 111 -3.46 -4.14 -8.83
N TRP A 112 -4.35 -3.41 -9.50
CA TRP A 112 -5.23 -2.43 -8.87
C TRP A 112 -6.30 -3.11 -8.04
N GLN A 113 -6.56 -2.57 -6.86
CA GLN A 113 -7.52 -3.11 -5.91
C GLN A 113 -8.34 -1.98 -5.27
N ALA A 114 -9.63 -2.23 -5.10
CA ALA A 114 -10.48 -1.43 -4.23
C ALA A 114 -10.74 -2.20 -2.94
N LYS A 115 -10.63 -1.55 -1.80
CA LYS A 115 -10.80 -2.15 -0.48
C LYS A 115 -11.83 -1.39 0.34
N PRO A 116 -12.45 -2.02 1.36
CA PRO A 116 -13.34 -1.33 2.29
C PRO A 116 -12.69 -0.08 2.87
N GLY A 117 -13.50 0.97 3.08
CA GLY A 117 -13.02 2.27 3.51
C GLY A 117 -12.53 3.18 2.38
N GLY A 118 -12.73 2.76 1.12
CA GLY A 118 -12.45 3.56 -0.08
C GLY A 118 -11.00 3.50 -0.57
N TYR A 119 -10.20 2.57 -0.07
CA TYR A 119 -8.84 2.38 -0.57
C TYR A 119 -8.84 1.93 -2.02
N PHE A 120 -8.06 2.63 -2.84
CA PHE A 120 -7.82 2.31 -4.24
C PHE A 120 -6.33 2.46 -4.52
N ASP A 121 -5.63 1.32 -4.64
CA ASP A 121 -4.20 1.24 -4.87
C ASP A 121 -3.83 0.06 -5.78
N ARG A 122 -2.67 0.16 -6.44
CA ARG A 122 -1.98 -0.99 -7.03
C ARG A 122 -0.86 -1.40 -6.11
N LYS A 123 -0.81 -2.66 -5.76
CA LYS A 123 0.20 -3.19 -4.87
C LYS A 123 1.19 -4.07 -5.63
N ILE A 124 2.47 -3.81 -5.43
CA ILE A 124 3.56 -4.59 -5.99
C ILE A 124 4.48 -5.03 -4.84
N LEU A 125 4.68 -6.33 -4.72
CA LEU A 125 5.66 -6.89 -3.80
C LEU A 125 7.00 -7.01 -4.52
N VAL A 126 8.04 -6.44 -3.94
CA VAL A 126 9.37 -6.34 -4.54
C VAL A 126 10.38 -7.06 -3.66
N LYS A 127 11.13 -8.02 -4.23
CA LYS A 127 12.23 -8.69 -3.54
C LYS A 127 13.47 -7.80 -3.61
N THR A 128 13.84 -7.21 -2.50
CA THR A 128 15.03 -6.34 -2.43
C THR A 128 16.34 -7.15 -2.40
N PRO A 129 17.49 -6.54 -2.77
CA PRO A 129 18.80 -7.20 -2.71
C PRO A 129 19.17 -7.73 -1.32
N SER A 130 18.69 -7.07 -0.25
CA SER A 130 18.89 -7.53 1.13
C SER A 130 18.05 -8.76 1.51
N GLY A 131 17.24 -9.28 0.57
CA GLY A 131 16.40 -10.47 0.74
C GLY A 131 15.06 -10.21 1.40
N LYS A 132 14.70 -8.95 1.71
CA LYS A 132 13.38 -8.58 2.23
C LYS A 132 12.39 -8.33 1.10
N THR A 133 11.12 -8.60 1.40
CA THR A 133 10.02 -8.15 0.55
C THR A 133 9.60 -6.74 0.96
N ALA A 134 9.53 -5.83 0.00
CA ALA A 134 8.98 -4.50 0.16
C ALA A 134 7.59 -4.44 -0.49
N GLU A 135 6.62 -3.85 0.20
CA GLU A 135 5.31 -3.52 -0.36
C GLU A 135 5.37 -2.13 -0.99
N VAL A 136 5.32 -2.04 -2.32
CA VAL A 136 5.22 -0.79 -3.07
C VAL A 136 3.76 -0.56 -3.43
N GLN A 137 3.21 0.58 -3.01
CA GLN A 137 1.85 0.99 -3.29
C GLN A 137 1.84 2.15 -4.28
N LEU A 138 1.18 1.97 -5.42
CA LEU A 138 0.91 3.03 -6.38
C LEU A 138 -0.49 3.59 -6.11
N TRP A 139 -0.58 4.90 -5.94
CA TRP A 139 -1.83 5.60 -5.64
C TRP A 139 -2.19 6.53 -6.77
N SER A 140 -3.46 6.60 -7.15
CA SER A 140 -3.88 7.73 -7.99
C SER A 140 -3.70 9.03 -7.20
N GLU A 141 -3.31 10.13 -7.88
CA GLU A 141 -3.10 11.43 -7.23
C GLU A 141 -4.35 11.90 -6.48
N GLU A 142 -5.54 11.62 -7.02
CA GLU A 142 -6.81 11.98 -6.40
C GLU A 142 -7.02 11.28 -5.05
N ILE A 143 -6.74 9.98 -4.98
CA ILE A 143 -6.82 9.23 -3.72
C ILE A 143 -5.70 9.65 -2.77
N SER A 144 -4.49 9.86 -3.29
CA SER A 144 -3.38 10.36 -2.48
C SER A 144 -3.71 11.70 -1.83
N GLY A 145 -4.40 12.60 -2.54
CA GLY A 145 -4.84 13.90 -2.04
C GLY A 145 -5.78 13.83 -0.84
N VAL A 146 -6.59 12.78 -0.72
CA VAL A 146 -7.55 12.60 0.38
C VAL A 146 -7.13 11.54 1.39
N LYS A 147 -6.02 10.88 1.15
CA LYS A 147 -5.52 9.72 1.90
C LYS A 147 -5.40 9.98 3.41
N GLN A 148 -4.90 11.15 3.81
CA GLN A 148 -4.75 11.48 5.23
C GLN A 148 -6.10 11.52 5.94
N SER A 149 -7.10 12.16 5.36
CA SER A 149 -8.45 12.23 5.93
C SER A 149 -9.09 10.84 6.05
N MET A 150 -8.87 9.98 5.05
CA MET A 150 -9.33 8.59 5.08
C MET A 150 -8.63 7.80 6.19
N TRP A 151 -7.32 7.99 6.35
CA TRP A 151 -6.52 7.35 7.39
C TRP A 151 -6.99 7.69 8.80
N ASP A 152 -7.26 8.97 9.07
CA ASP A 152 -7.70 9.43 10.38
C ASP A 152 -9.04 8.76 10.77
N ILE A 153 -9.97 8.69 9.81
CA ILE A 153 -11.26 8.01 9.99
C ILE A 153 -11.07 6.50 10.19
N TYR A 154 -10.22 5.89 9.38
CA TYR A 154 -9.94 4.46 9.46
C TYR A 154 -9.27 4.07 10.79
N ASP A 155 -8.34 4.88 11.29
CA ASP A 155 -7.71 4.65 12.59
C ASP A 155 -8.70 4.75 13.75
N GLU A 156 -9.68 5.66 13.66
CA GLU A 156 -10.78 5.72 14.63
C GLU A 156 -11.66 4.46 14.54
N ALA A 157 -12.02 4.05 13.33
CA ALA A 157 -12.83 2.86 13.10
C ALA A 157 -12.14 1.59 13.64
N ARG A 158 -10.85 1.43 13.40
CA ARG A 158 -10.07 0.28 13.88
C ARG A 158 -10.04 0.12 15.39
N LYS A 159 -10.12 1.19 16.16
CA LYS A 159 -10.12 1.15 17.63
C LYS A 159 -11.38 0.48 18.17
N ILE A 160 -12.47 0.48 17.40
CA ILE A 160 -13.78 -0.06 17.77
C ILE A 160 -14.18 -1.26 16.90
N GLU A 161 -13.29 -1.71 16.01
CA GLU A 161 -13.53 -2.88 15.15
C GLU A 161 -13.80 -4.13 16.00
N GLY A 162 -14.93 -4.79 15.73
CA GLY A 162 -15.33 -6.01 16.47
C GLY A 162 -16.11 -5.77 17.76
N ASP A 163 -16.21 -4.53 18.24
CA ASP A 163 -17.09 -4.22 19.38
C ASP A 163 -18.55 -4.15 18.93
N LYS A 164 -19.33 -5.15 19.36
CA LYS A 164 -20.76 -5.26 19.04
C LYS A 164 -21.58 -4.03 19.44
N LYS A 165 -21.18 -3.35 20.54
CA LYS A 165 -21.88 -2.16 21.05
C LYS A 165 -21.61 -0.92 20.18
N GLN A 166 -20.51 -0.91 19.46
CA GLN A 166 -20.08 0.21 18.62
C GLN A 166 -20.23 -0.07 17.12
N LYS A 167 -20.89 -1.15 16.73
CA LYS A 167 -21.08 -1.55 15.33
C LYS A 167 -21.60 -0.43 14.45
N VAL A 168 -22.63 0.29 14.89
CA VAL A 168 -23.24 1.41 14.14
C VAL A 168 -22.24 2.56 13.95
N LYS A 169 -21.44 2.86 14.96
CA LYS A 169 -20.39 3.88 14.88
C LYS A 169 -19.30 3.45 13.89
N TYR A 170 -18.86 2.20 13.95
CA TYR A 170 -17.90 1.63 13.02
C TYR A 170 -18.37 1.74 11.56
N GLU A 171 -19.60 1.30 11.28
CA GLU A 171 -20.19 1.36 9.93
C GLU A 171 -20.30 2.81 9.42
N LYS A 172 -20.65 3.75 10.28
CA LYS A 172 -20.72 5.18 9.93
C LYS A 172 -19.34 5.74 9.56
N LEU A 173 -18.29 5.40 10.34
CA LEU A 173 -16.92 5.83 10.05
C LEU A 173 -16.44 5.26 8.71
N MET A 174 -16.64 3.98 8.47
CA MET A 174 -16.26 3.33 7.21
C MET A 174 -16.98 3.97 6.02
N LYS A 175 -18.28 4.21 6.14
CA LYS A 175 -19.07 4.89 5.11
C LYS A 175 -18.58 6.32 4.83
N ASN A 176 -18.18 7.06 5.86
CA ASN A 176 -17.62 8.41 5.66
C ASN A 176 -16.29 8.35 4.89
N SER A 177 -15.41 7.41 5.21
CA SER A 177 -14.17 7.19 4.46
C SER A 177 -14.44 6.85 2.99
N GLU A 178 -15.41 5.96 2.73
CA GLU A 178 -15.84 5.58 1.38
C GLU A 178 -16.42 6.76 0.58
N GLN A 179 -17.16 7.66 1.23
CA GLN A 179 -17.68 8.87 0.58
C GLN A 179 -16.57 9.86 0.17
N ILE A 180 -15.54 10.02 1.01
CA ILE A 180 -14.37 10.83 0.67
C ILE A 180 -13.66 10.24 -0.54
N ALA A 181 -13.40 8.94 -0.51
CA ALA A 181 -12.78 8.22 -1.63
C ALA A 181 -13.62 8.33 -2.91
N ALA A 182 -14.94 8.11 -2.83
CA ALA A 182 -15.82 8.20 -3.98
C ALA A 182 -15.75 9.58 -4.66
N SER A 183 -15.72 10.66 -3.88
CA SER A 183 -15.56 12.01 -4.42
C SER A 183 -14.24 12.19 -5.19
N ALA A 184 -13.14 11.64 -4.66
CA ALA A 184 -11.84 11.66 -5.32
C ALA A 184 -11.83 10.79 -6.61
N LEU A 185 -12.43 9.60 -6.56
CA LEU A 185 -12.54 8.71 -7.71
C LEU A 185 -13.41 9.31 -8.84
N ILE A 186 -14.48 10.06 -8.49
CA ILE A 186 -15.29 10.80 -9.46
C ILE A 186 -14.44 11.87 -10.15
N ALA A 187 -13.64 12.62 -9.39
CA ALA A 187 -12.76 13.65 -9.95
C ALA A 187 -11.74 13.10 -10.95
N GLY A 188 -11.24 11.88 -10.72
CA GLY A 188 -10.29 11.18 -11.61
C GLY A 188 -10.94 10.30 -12.68
N SER A 189 -12.28 10.28 -12.79
CA SER A 189 -12.99 9.27 -13.61
C SER A 189 -12.64 9.28 -15.08
N ASP A 190 -12.32 10.44 -15.67
CA ASP A 190 -11.94 10.53 -17.09
C ASP A 190 -10.65 9.76 -17.41
N VAL A 191 -9.76 9.65 -16.44
CA VAL A 191 -8.47 8.95 -16.57
C VAL A 191 -8.53 7.52 -16.07
N TRP A 192 -9.21 7.30 -14.93
CA TRP A 192 -9.15 6.04 -14.19
C TRP A 192 -10.30 5.07 -14.49
N ARG A 193 -11.31 5.49 -15.25
CA ARG A 193 -12.45 4.63 -15.61
C ARG A 193 -12.05 3.25 -16.17
N PRO A 194 -11.05 3.14 -17.09
CA PRO A 194 -10.65 1.82 -17.59
C PRO A 194 -10.22 0.85 -16.49
N ILE A 195 -9.58 1.38 -15.43
CA ILE A 195 -9.19 0.56 -14.28
C ILE A 195 -10.38 0.22 -13.39
N TYR A 196 -11.31 1.18 -13.17
CA TYR A 196 -12.54 0.91 -12.41
C TYR A 196 -13.34 -0.22 -13.06
N ASP A 197 -13.51 -0.16 -14.37
CA ASP A 197 -14.21 -1.21 -15.13
C ASP A 197 -13.48 -2.56 -15.05
N GLN A 198 -12.16 -2.55 -15.17
CA GLN A 198 -11.33 -3.77 -15.09
C GLN A 198 -11.49 -4.50 -13.75
N ILE A 199 -11.58 -3.79 -12.65
CA ILE A 199 -11.71 -4.38 -11.31
C ILE A 199 -13.17 -4.45 -10.82
N ASN A 200 -14.13 -4.11 -11.70
CA ASN A 200 -15.57 -4.05 -11.38
C ASN A 200 -15.89 -3.11 -10.20
N LEU A 201 -15.16 -1.98 -10.12
CA LEU A 201 -15.39 -0.99 -9.06
C LEU A 201 -16.60 -0.11 -9.42
N THR A 202 -17.65 -0.23 -8.63
CA THR A 202 -18.81 0.67 -8.71
C THR A 202 -18.52 1.95 -7.93
N VAL A 203 -18.39 3.08 -8.63
CA VAL A 203 -18.24 4.40 -8.02
C VAL A 203 -19.58 5.11 -8.09
N PRO A 204 -20.22 5.43 -6.95
CA PRO A 204 -21.49 6.13 -6.95
C PRO A 204 -21.37 7.50 -7.65
N GLY A 205 -22.20 7.73 -8.66
CA GLY A 205 -22.23 9.00 -9.42
C GLY A 205 -21.42 9.00 -10.72
N ILE A 206 -20.84 7.85 -11.10
CA ILE A 206 -20.20 7.65 -12.42
C ILE A 206 -21.04 6.72 -13.29
#